data_2cdc4de47b767ae74c0101ac9450525a
#
_entry.id   2cdc4de47b767ae74c0101ac9450525a
#
_cell.length_a   1.000
_cell.length_b   1.000
_cell.length_c   1.000
_cell.angle_alpha   90.00
_cell.angle_beta   90.00
_cell.angle_gamma   90.00
#
_symmetry.space_group_name_H-M   'P 1'
#
loop_
_entity.id
_entity.type
_entity.pdbx_description
1 polymer ?
#
loop_
_entity_poly.entity_id
_entity_poly.type
_entity_poly.pdbx_seq_one_letter_code
_entity_poly.pdbx_strand_id
1 'polypeptide(L)'
;MPFSTHPPYRRMAEIDYLLAQRRYPNARKLAERFEVDVRTIYRDIDYMRDQMHAPIEFDRRRNGYYYTEEGFVLPVQRLTEGELVAIFLAERLLTQYSGTPYYAHLKSAFQKISDWLPEKVSVSLSLAAASFSFDRGPTRETQAEVFQTLSRAIDQRRTLSMTYFTQSRNRLTQRLIDPYHFLNHEGDWYLVAYCHRRKAVRDFAISRIRALEETDRFFSVPGDFDLQGYLRAGFGIEKGGKMATVAIWFDPYQARWIREKQWDESEQREEQADGSL
;
A
#
# COMPACT_ATOMS: atom_id res chain seq x y z
N MET A 1 -32.42 16.47 -4.06
CA MET A 1 -31.55 17.02 -5.11
C MET A 1 -30.55 15.94 -5.46
N PRO A 2 -30.65 15.26 -6.61
CA PRO A 2 -29.65 14.33 -7.04
C PRO A 2 -28.48 15.15 -7.59
N PHE A 3 -27.35 15.16 -6.87
CA PHE A 3 -26.09 15.65 -7.41
C PHE A 3 -25.58 14.59 -8.40
N SER A 4 -25.84 14.77 -9.67
CA SER A 4 -25.12 14.09 -10.73
C SER A 4 -23.68 14.61 -10.71
N THR A 5 -22.80 13.85 -10.12
CA THR A 5 -21.41 14.23 -10.00
C THR A 5 -20.55 13.30 -10.83
N HIS A 6 -20.48 13.57 -12.11
CA HIS A 6 -19.32 13.10 -12.85
C HIS A 6 -18.09 13.81 -12.26
N PRO A 7 -17.09 13.09 -11.72
CA PRO A 7 -15.89 13.69 -11.17
C PRO A 7 -15.24 14.63 -12.20
N PRO A 8 -14.64 15.77 -11.81
CA PRO A 8 -14.05 16.74 -12.74
C PRO A 8 -13.11 16.11 -13.76
N TYR A 9 -12.28 15.16 -13.35
CA TYR A 9 -11.36 14.45 -14.23
C TYR A 9 -12.06 13.62 -15.32
N ARG A 10 -13.16 12.97 -14.99
CA ARG A 10 -13.92 12.18 -15.98
C ARG A 10 -14.52 13.07 -17.05
N ARG A 11 -14.99 14.25 -16.65
CA ARG A 11 -15.48 15.26 -17.62
C ARG A 11 -14.36 15.75 -18.50
N MET A 12 -13.21 16.12 -17.92
CA MET A 12 -12.05 16.59 -18.67
C MET A 12 -11.51 15.54 -19.65
N ALA A 13 -11.44 14.26 -19.24
CA ALA A 13 -11.05 13.16 -20.12
C ALA A 13 -12.00 12.98 -21.31
N GLU A 14 -13.31 13.14 -21.10
CA GLU A 14 -14.28 13.05 -22.20
C GLU A 14 -14.27 14.31 -23.09
N ILE A 15 -14.02 15.49 -22.51
CA ILE A 15 -13.78 16.72 -23.29
C ILE A 15 -12.53 16.53 -24.17
N ASP A 16 -11.42 16.04 -23.61
CA ASP A 16 -10.19 15.72 -24.35
C ASP A 16 -10.47 14.79 -25.53
N TYR A 17 -11.17 13.68 -25.28
CA TYR A 17 -11.56 12.74 -26.33
C TYR A 17 -12.34 13.39 -27.47
N LEU A 18 -13.28 14.28 -27.16
CA LEU A 18 -14.07 14.97 -28.14
C LEU A 18 -13.26 16.01 -28.94
N LEU A 19 -12.32 16.71 -28.28
CA LEU A 19 -11.40 17.64 -28.86
C LEU A 19 -10.41 16.92 -29.80
N ALA A 20 -9.83 15.84 -29.35
CA ALA A 20 -8.90 15.00 -30.12
C ALA A 20 -9.55 14.43 -31.39
N GLN A 21 -10.85 14.12 -31.33
CA GLN A 21 -11.64 13.69 -32.50
C GLN A 21 -12.15 14.83 -33.37
N ARG A 22 -11.78 16.08 -33.09
CA ARG A 22 -12.24 17.29 -33.83
C ARG A 22 -13.78 17.40 -33.91
N ARG A 23 -14.49 17.02 -32.82
CA ARG A 23 -15.95 17.06 -32.72
C ARG A 23 -16.49 18.45 -32.41
N TYR A 24 -15.64 19.43 -32.13
CA TYR A 24 -15.99 20.81 -31.81
C TYR A 24 -17.10 20.94 -30.75
N PRO A 25 -16.94 20.32 -29.57
CA PRO A 25 -17.94 20.43 -28.52
C PRO A 25 -18.06 21.87 -28.02
N ASN A 26 -19.30 22.33 -27.71
CA ASN A 26 -19.48 23.60 -27.04
C ASN A 26 -19.89 23.43 -25.58
N ALA A 27 -19.65 24.46 -24.76
CA ALA A 27 -19.86 24.39 -23.33
C ALA A 27 -21.31 24.04 -22.93
N ARG A 28 -22.31 24.52 -23.71
CA ARG A 28 -23.72 24.23 -23.42
C ARG A 28 -24.07 22.75 -23.65
N LYS A 29 -23.62 22.16 -24.76
CA LYS A 29 -23.83 20.74 -25.07
C LYS A 29 -23.09 19.83 -24.08
N LEU A 30 -21.89 20.23 -23.67
CA LEU A 30 -21.13 19.52 -22.65
C LEU A 30 -21.82 19.58 -21.28
N ALA A 31 -22.36 20.76 -20.91
CA ALA A 31 -23.10 20.94 -19.68
C ALA A 31 -24.36 20.03 -19.61
N GLU A 32 -25.14 20.01 -20.71
CA GLU A 32 -26.30 19.12 -20.86
C GLU A 32 -25.89 17.63 -20.75
N ARG A 33 -24.81 17.24 -21.44
CA ARG A 33 -24.32 15.86 -21.45
C ARG A 33 -23.84 15.36 -20.08
N PHE A 34 -23.18 16.24 -19.31
CA PHE A 34 -22.65 15.90 -17.99
C PHE A 34 -23.59 16.26 -16.84
N GLU A 35 -24.78 16.81 -17.15
CA GLU A 35 -25.76 17.25 -16.16
C GLU A 35 -25.18 18.22 -15.13
N VAL A 36 -24.37 19.18 -15.59
CA VAL A 36 -23.73 20.21 -14.77
C VAL A 36 -24.03 21.62 -15.29
N ASP A 37 -23.77 22.63 -14.47
CA ASP A 37 -23.88 24.04 -14.91
C ASP A 37 -22.81 24.37 -15.97
N VAL A 38 -23.14 25.22 -16.91
CA VAL A 38 -22.23 25.66 -17.98
C VAL A 38 -20.95 26.31 -17.41
N ARG A 39 -21.04 26.99 -16.26
CA ARG A 39 -19.89 27.55 -15.55
C ARG A 39 -18.90 26.48 -15.13
N THR A 40 -19.38 25.30 -14.79
CA THR A 40 -18.53 24.16 -14.44
C THR A 40 -17.69 23.72 -15.63
N ILE A 41 -18.28 23.69 -16.83
CA ILE A 41 -17.56 23.37 -18.09
C ILE A 41 -16.51 24.43 -18.42
N TYR A 42 -16.84 25.73 -18.29
CA TYR A 42 -15.84 26.77 -18.48
C TYR A 42 -14.65 26.60 -17.53
N ARG A 43 -14.91 26.36 -16.25
CA ARG A 43 -13.85 26.12 -15.27
C ARG A 43 -13.02 24.88 -15.58
N ASP A 44 -13.64 23.80 -16.07
CA ASP A 44 -12.92 22.60 -16.48
C ASP A 44 -12.01 22.89 -17.69
N ILE A 45 -12.50 23.64 -18.69
CA ILE A 45 -11.71 24.04 -19.85
C ILE A 45 -10.57 25.00 -19.48
N ASP A 46 -10.83 25.99 -18.63
CA ASP A 46 -9.79 26.90 -18.12
C ASP A 46 -8.74 26.13 -17.33
N TYR A 47 -9.13 25.18 -16.50
CA TYR A 47 -8.19 24.30 -15.81
C TYR A 47 -7.34 23.46 -16.77
N MET A 48 -7.95 22.91 -17.83
CA MET A 48 -7.20 22.18 -18.87
C MET A 48 -6.17 23.10 -19.58
N ARG A 49 -6.53 24.35 -19.86
CA ARG A 49 -5.61 25.33 -20.46
C ARG A 49 -4.49 25.73 -19.51
N ASP A 50 -4.85 26.18 -18.30
CA ASP A 50 -3.94 26.85 -17.39
C ASP A 50 -3.03 25.89 -16.64
N GLN A 51 -3.57 24.75 -16.21
CA GLN A 51 -2.85 23.78 -15.38
C GLN A 51 -2.31 22.57 -16.16
N MET A 52 -3.01 22.19 -17.23
CA MET A 52 -2.60 21.06 -18.07
C MET A 52 -1.97 21.50 -19.40
N HIS A 53 -1.84 22.81 -19.61
CA HIS A 53 -1.27 23.43 -20.82
C HIS A 53 -1.91 22.92 -22.12
N ALA A 54 -3.21 22.57 -22.04
CA ALA A 54 -3.93 22.09 -23.20
C ALA A 54 -4.14 23.24 -24.25
N PRO A 55 -3.73 23.06 -25.50
CA PRO A 55 -3.85 24.08 -26.53
C PRO A 55 -5.28 24.17 -27.07
N ILE A 56 -6.23 24.54 -26.20
CA ILE A 56 -7.67 24.62 -26.52
C ILE A 56 -8.03 26.03 -26.97
N GLU A 57 -8.62 26.14 -28.15
CA GLU A 57 -9.24 27.40 -28.67
C GLU A 57 -10.72 27.18 -29.03
N PHE A 58 -11.43 28.30 -29.22
CA PHE A 58 -12.83 28.28 -29.60
C PHE A 58 -13.01 28.75 -31.05
N ASP A 59 -13.51 27.87 -31.90
CA ASP A 59 -13.88 28.19 -33.29
C ASP A 59 -15.29 28.78 -33.33
N ARG A 60 -15.39 30.09 -33.65
CA ARG A 60 -16.69 30.80 -33.75
C ARG A 60 -17.55 30.31 -34.92
N ARG A 61 -16.94 29.80 -36.01
CA ARG A 61 -17.70 29.33 -37.19
C ARG A 61 -18.34 27.98 -36.88
N ARG A 62 -17.65 27.11 -36.18
CA ARG A 62 -18.13 25.76 -35.79
C ARG A 62 -18.84 25.79 -34.45
N ASN A 63 -18.80 26.92 -33.75
CA ASN A 63 -19.39 27.12 -32.42
C ASN A 63 -18.95 26.04 -31.42
N GLY A 64 -17.63 25.78 -31.36
CA GLY A 64 -17.10 24.74 -30.49
C GLY A 64 -15.60 24.84 -30.24
N TYR A 65 -15.15 24.16 -29.23
CA TYR A 65 -13.74 24.09 -28.84
C TYR A 65 -12.98 23.09 -29.70
N TYR A 66 -11.67 23.30 -29.86
CA TYR A 66 -10.77 22.41 -30.59
C TYR A 66 -9.34 22.56 -30.07
N TYR A 67 -8.48 21.58 -30.33
CA TYR A 67 -7.05 21.67 -30.11
C TYR A 67 -6.37 22.38 -31.30
N THR A 68 -5.52 23.38 -31.00
CA THR A 68 -4.72 24.08 -32.02
C THR A 68 -3.54 23.24 -32.49
N GLU A 69 -3.09 22.28 -31.67
CA GLU A 69 -1.97 21.38 -31.97
C GLU A 69 -2.49 19.96 -32.21
N GLU A 70 -2.03 19.32 -33.28
CA GLU A 70 -2.33 17.92 -33.54
C GLU A 70 -1.50 17.02 -32.66
N GLY A 71 -2.13 15.96 -32.14
CA GLY A 71 -1.43 14.99 -31.30
C GLY A 71 -1.22 15.40 -29.84
N PHE A 72 -1.81 16.54 -29.43
CA PHE A 72 -1.84 16.87 -28.00
C PHE A 72 -2.55 15.76 -27.22
N VAL A 73 -1.92 15.33 -26.16
CA VAL A 73 -2.46 14.35 -25.21
C VAL A 73 -2.45 15.03 -23.84
N LEU A 74 -3.60 15.09 -23.20
CA LEU A 74 -3.63 15.54 -21.81
C LEU A 74 -2.53 14.82 -21.02
N PRO A 75 -1.80 15.52 -20.13
CA PRO A 75 -0.78 14.91 -19.29
C PRO A 75 -1.39 13.99 -18.19
N VAL A 76 -2.58 13.48 -18.43
CA VAL A 76 -3.11 12.35 -17.70
C VAL A 76 -2.33 11.14 -18.22
N GLN A 77 -1.40 10.65 -17.44
CA GLN A 77 -0.69 9.42 -17.76
C GLN A 77 -1.73 8.36 -18.13
N ARG A 78 -1.75 7.97 -19.40
CA ARG A 78 -2.58 6.84 -19.84
C ARG A 78 -1.95 5.61 -19.26
N LEU A 79 -2.52 5.12 -18.17
CA LEU A 79 -2.12 3.83 -17.64
C LEU A 79 -2.40 2.78 -18.71
N THR A 80 -1.39 2.00 -19.02
CA THR A 80 -1.54 0.82 -19.88
C THR A 80 -2.42 -0.22 -19.18
N GLU A 81 -3.00 -1.14 -19.92
CA GLU A 81 -3.80 -2.24 -19.36
C GLU A 81 -3.00 -3.03 -18.31
N GLY A 82 -1.70 -3.29 -18.56
CA GLY A 82 -0.81 -3.96 -17.62
C GLY A 82 -0.60 -3.16 -16.32
N GLU A 83 -0.42 -1.83 -16.39
CA GLU A 83 -0.28 -0.98 -15.22
C GLU A 83 -1.58 -0.93 -14.39
N LEU A 84 -2.72 -0.94 -15.05
CA LEU A 84 -4.01 -1.02 -14.39
C LEU A 84 -4.19 -2.34 -13.64
N VAL A 85 -3.89 -3.46 -14.29
CA VAL A 85 -3.90 -4.78 -13.65
C VAL A 85 -2.96 -4.80 -12.44
N ALA A 86 -1.75 -4.25 -12.57
CA ALA A 86 -0.79 -4.15 -11.46
C ALA A 86 -1.32 -3.35 -10.29
N ILE A 87 -2.00 -2.21 -10.53
CA ILE A 87 -2.64 -1.40 -9.50
C ILE A 87 -3.72 -2.20 -8.77
N PHE A 88 -4.59 -2.92 -9.48
CA PHE A 88 -5.64 -3.74 -8.87
C PHE A 88 -5.08 -4.92 -8.07
N LEU A 89 -4.01 -5.56 -8.56
CA LEU A 89 -3.31 -6.59 -7.80
C LEU A 89 -2.68 -6.02 -6.53
N ALA A 90 -2.06 -4.84 -6.62
CA ALA A 90 -1.52 -4.13 -5.47
C ALA A 90 -2.61 -3.80 -4.43
N GLU A 91 -3.81 -3.38 -4.85
CA GLU A 91 -4.95 -3.16 -3.94
C GLU A 91 -5.27 -4.41 -3.12
N ARG A 92 -5.29 -5.58 -3.76
CA ARG A 92 -5.52 -6.85 -3.05
C ARG A 92 -4.42 -7.19 -2.06
N LEU A 93 -3.16 -6.92 -2.41
CA LEU A 93 -2.04 -7.10 -1.50
C LEU A 93 -2.11 -6.14 -0.29
N LEU A 94 -2.68 -4.94 -0.49
CA LEU A 94 -2.81 -3.95 0.59
C LEU A 94 -3.78 -4.35 1.70
N THR A 95 -4.58 -5.39 1.51
CA THR A 95 -5.42 -5.90 2.60
C THR A 95 -4.59 -6.41 3.79
N GLN A 96 -3.27 -6.69 3.62
CA GLN A 96 -2.34 -6.95 4.73
C GLN A 96 -2.15 -5.74 5.68
N TYR A 97 -2.51 -4.52 5.23
CA TYR A 97 -2.54 -3.32 6.04
C TYR A 97 -3.89 -3.12 6.78
N SER A 98 -4.85 -4.07 6.63
CA SER A 98 -6.10 -4.00 7.37
C SER A 98 -5.83 -3.97 8.88
N GLY A 99 -6.56 -3.12 9.59
CA GLY A 99 -6.31 -2.87 11.03
C GLY A 99 -5.23 -1.81 11.30
N THR A 100 -4.53 -1.29 10.29
CA THR A 100 -3.67 -0.12 10.45
C THR A 100 -4.40 1.17 10.09
N PRO A 101 -4.00 2.34 10.63
CA PRO A 101 -4.60 3.62 10.25
C PRO A 101 -4.40 3.97 8.77
N TYR A 102 -3.40 3.39 8.13
CA TYR A 102 -3.08 3.63 6.73
C TYR A 102 -4.04 2.95 5.75
N TYR A 103 -4.73 1.87 6.16
CA TYR A 103 -5.61 1.10 5.28
C TYR A 103 -6.74 1.93 4.69
N ALA A 104 -7.39 2.77 5.50
CA ALA A 104 -8.47 3.65 5.03
C ALA A 104 -7.96 4.66 3.97
N HIS A 105 -6.78 5.24 4.18
CA HIS A 105 -6.16 6.18 3.24
C HIS A 105 -5.73 5.49 1.95
N LEU A 106 -5.14 4.30 2.04
CA LEU A 106 -4.77 3.49 0.88
C LEU A 106 -6.01 3.12 0.07
N LYS A 107 -7.05 2.60 0.72
CA LYS A 107 -8.34 2.28 0.08
C LYS A 107 -8.95 3.50 -0.62
N SER A 108 -8.94 4.67 0.05
CA SER A 108 -9.42 5.91 -0.54
C SER A 108 -8.60 6.35 -1.75
N ALA A 109 -7.28 6.19 -1.72
CA ALA A 109 -6.40 6.51 -2.84
C ALA A 109 -6.68 5.60 -4.05
N PHE A 110 -6.82 4.29 -3.83
CA PHE A 110 -7.18 3.34 -4.89
C PHE A 110 -8.57 3.61 -5.45
N GLN A 111 -9.55 3.95 -4.61
CA GLN A 111 -10.88 4.32 -5.07
C GLN A 111 -10.82 5.54 -6.01
N LYS A 112 -10.05 6.57 -5.66
CA LYS A 112 -9.87 7.73 -6.54
C LYS A 112 -9.22 7.37 -7.87
N ILE A 113 -8.23 6.47 -7.87
CA ILE A 113 -7.63 5.96 -9.12
C ILE A 113 -8.66 5.21 -9.94
N SER A 114 -9.44 4.32 -9.31
CA SER A 114 -10.53 3.59 -9.97
C SER A 114 -11.58 4.51 -10.57
N ASP A 115 -11.97 5.57 -9.86
CA ASP A 115 -12.96 6.53 -10.32
C ASP A 115 -12.50 7.33 -11.56
N TRP A 116 -11.21 7.36 -11.84
CA TRP A 116 -10.64 7.99 -13.04
C TRP A 116 -10.70 7.09 -14.28
N LEU A 117 -10.94 5.80 -14.08
CA LEU A 117 -10.95 4.85 -15.18
C LEU A 117 -12.29 4.86 -15.93
N PRO A 118 -12.29 4.69 -17.27
CA PRO A 118 -13.50 4.46 -18.03
C PRO A 118 -14.25 3.22 -17.52
N GLU A 119 -15.56 3.26 -17.51
CA GLU A 119 -16.41 2.17 -16.99
C GLU A 119 -16.10 0.80 -17.59
N LYS A 120 -15.85 0.74 -18.90
CA LYS A 120 -15.47 -0.48 -19.61
C LYS A 120 -14.14 -1.08 -19.11
N VAL A 121 -13.19 -0.23 -18.74
CA VAL A 121 -11.89 -0.65 -18.23
C VAL A 121 -12.02 -1.15 -16.80
N SER A 122 -12.79 -0.47 -15.95
CA SER A 122 -13.00 -0.88 -14.56
C SER A 122 -13.68 -2.25 -14.43
N VAL A 123 -14.66 -2.57 -15.29
CA VAL A 123 -15.34 -3.87 -15.32
C VAL A 123 -14.39 -4.98 -15.78
N SER A 124 -13.61 -4.74 -16.85
CA SER A 124 -12.63 -5.71 -17.35
C SER A 124 -11.56 -6.04 -16.31
N LEU A 125 -11.07 -5.02 -15.59
CA LEU A 125 -10.08 -5.18 -14.52
C LEU A 125 -10.62 -5.89 -13.30
N SER A 126 -11.87 -5.63 -12.90
CA SER A 126 -12.53 -6.34 -11.81
C SER A 126 -12.66 -7.83 -12.11
N LEU A 127 -12.96 -8.19 -13.35
CA LEU A 127 -13.03 -9.58 -13.83
C LEU A 127 -11.64 -10.23 -13.85
N ALA A 128 -10.61 -9.53 -14.35
CA ALA A 128 -9.25 -10.00 -14.34
C ALA A 128 -8.75 -10.21 -12.89
N ALA A 129 -9.00 -9.25 -12.00
CA ALA A 129 -8.63 -9.34 -10.59
C ALA A 129 -9.36 -10.46 -9.84
N ALA A 130 -10.55 -10.87 -10.27
CA ALA A 130 -11.28 -12.00 -9.70
C ALA A 130 -10.59 -13.35 -9.92
N SER A 131 -9.71 -13.43 -10.93
CA SER A 131 -8.93 -14.63 -11.23
C SER A 131 -7.71 -14.84 -10.30
N PHE A 132 -7.40 -13.86 -9.45
CA PHE A 132 -6.28 -13.93 -8.52
C PHE A 132 -6.77 -14.06 -7.08
N SER A 133 -6.23 -15.03 -6.36
CA SER A 133 -6.47 -15.23 -4.94
C SER A 133 -5.14 -15.19 -4.20
N PHE A 134 -5.07 -14.43 -3.10
CA PHE A 134 -3.91 -14.37 -2.23
C PHE A 134 -4.30 -15.00 -0.89
N ASP A 135 -3.76 -16.18 -0.62
CA ASP A 135 -3.91 -16.82 0.69
C ASP A 135 -2.84 -16.25 1.64
N ARG A 136 -3.27 -15.76 2.78
CA ARG A 136 -2.41 -15.15 3.80
C ARG A 136 -2.29 -15.99 5.06
N GLY A 137 -3.03 -17.06 5.11
CA GLY A 137 -3.21 -17.78 6.36
C GLY A 137 -3.95 -16.93 7.42
N PRO A 138 -4.05 -17.45 8.65
CA PRO A 138 -4.71 -16.76 9.76
C PRO A 138 -3.87 -15.54 10.21
N THR A 139 -4.49 -14.36 10.25
CA THR A 139 -3.88 -13.11 10.72
C THR A 139 -4.49 -12.67 12.05
N ARG A 140 -3.79 -11.81 12.79
CA ARG A 140 -4.23 -11.27 14.07
C ARG A 140 -4.82 -9.87 13.86
N GLU A 141 -5.91 -9.59 14.56
CA GLU A 141 -6.47 -8.24 14.58
C GLU A 141 -5.52 -7.27 15.29
N THR A 142 -5.33 -6.10 14.69
CA THR A 142 -4.53 -5.02 15.24
C THR A 142 -5.43 -3.81 15.49
N GLN A 143 -5.33 -3.20 16.66
CA GLN A 143 -6.10 -1.99 16.98
C GLN A 143 -5.44 -0.77 16.37
N ALA A 144 -6.17 -0.01 15.57
CA ALA A 144 -5.65 1.18 14.88
C ALA A 144 -5.09 2.23 15.85
N GLU A 145 -5.72 2.41 17.02
CA GLU A 145 -5.27 3.34 18.06
C GLU A 145 -3.89 2.98 18.63
N VAL A 146 -3.63 1.69 18.84
CA VAL A 146 -2.32 1.19 19.29
C VAL A 146 -1.27 1.52 18.24
N PHE A 147 -1.60 1.30 16.97
CA PHE A 147 -0.68 1.58 15.87
C PHE A 147 -0.36 3.09 15.75
N GLN A 148 -1.37 3.96 15.88
CA GLN A 148 -1.19 5.42 15.86
C GLN A 148 -0.29 5.90 17.00
N THR A 149 -0.51 5.39 18.21
CA THR A 149 0.31 5.75 19.39
C THR A 149 1.75 5.32 19.20
N LEU A 150 1.98 4.11 18.69
CA LEU A 150 3.32 3.62 18.38
C LEU A 150 4.01 4.44 17.29
N SER A 151 3.29 4.78 16.20
CA SER A 151 3.82 5.61 15.12
C SER A 151 4.30 6.96 15.62
N ARG A 152 3.45 7.62 16.40
CA ARG A 152 3.77 8.91 17.03
C ARG A 152 5.00 8.82 17.95
N ALA A 153 5.08 7.76 18.74
CA ALA A 153 6.20 7.56 19.65
C ALA A 153 7.53 7.25 18.90
N ILE A 154 7.47 6.56 17.77
CA ILE A 154 8.63 6.36 16.88
C ILE A 154 9.12 7.71 16.33
N ASP A 155 8.20 8.51 15.78
CA ASP A 155 8.52 9.81 15.17
C ASP A 155 9.11 10.79 16.20
N GLN A 156 8.54 10.83 17.41
CA GLN A 156 8.96 11.70 18.49
C GLN A 156 10.12 11.15 19.32
N ARG A 157 10.60 9.94 19.05
CA ARG A 157 11.60 9.24 19.87
C ARG A 157 11.23 9.14 21.33
N ARG A 158 9.95 8.86 21.63
CA ARG A 158 9.40 8.82 22.99
C ARG A 158 9.34 7.40 23.53
N THR A 159 9.83 7.20 24.75
CA THR A 159 9.71 5.95 25.50
C THR A 159 8.26 5.73 25.93
N LEU A 160 7.74 4.52 25.78
CA LEU A 160 6.39 4.14 26.19
C LEU A 160 6.39 3.16 27.36
N SER A 161 5.38 3.28 28.22
CA SER A 161 4.98 2.22 29.15
C SER A 161 3.96 1.32 28.44
N MET A 162 4.26 0.02 28.34
CA MET A 162 3.47 -0.97 27.60
C MET A 162 2.99 -2.09 28.53
N THR A 163 1.69 -2.32 28.56
CA THR A 163 1.13 -3.56 29.11
C THR A 163 1.02 -4.60 27.99
N TYR A 164 1.79 -5.68 28.12
CA TYR A 164 1.97 -6.70 27.10
C TYR A 164 1.58 -8.09 27.57
N PHE A 165 0.77 -8.81 26.76
CA PHE A 165 0.44 -10.20 27.03
C PHE A 165 1.55 -11.12 26.53
N THR A 166 2.24 -11.77 27.46
CA THR A 166 3.34 -12.70 27.17
C THR A 166 2.79 -14.11 27.03
N GLN A 167 2.69 -14.58 25.78
CA GLN A 167 2.10 -15.89 25.45
C GLN A 167 2.79 -17.06 26.16
N SER A 168 4.13 -17.12 26.11
CA SER A 168 4.90 -18.22 26.71
C SER A 168 4.73 -18.37 28.22
N ARG A 169 4.21 -17.34 28.90
CA ARG A 169 4.00 -17.35 30.38
C ARG A 169 2.53 -17.12 30.74
N ASN A 170 1.66 -17.01 29.75
CA ASN A 170 0.22 -16.75 29.90
C ASN A 170 -0.10 -15.65 30.92
N ARG A 171 0.61 -14.49 30.82
CA ARG A 171 0.42 -13.38 31.77
C ARG A 171 0.68 -12.03 31.17
N LEU A 172 0.05 -11.01 31.74
CA LEU A 172 0.32 -9.60 31.46
C LEU A 172 1.64 -9.17 32.15
N THR A 173 2.38 -8.33 31.45
CA THR A 173 3.64 -7.76 31.95
C THR A 173 3.71 -6.29 31.59
N GLN A 174 4.11 -5.43 32.52
CA GLN A 174 4.47 -4.06 32.24
C GLN A 174 5.92 -3.95 31.80
N ARG A 175 6.16 -3.10 30.79
CA ARG A 175 7.47 -2.89 30.19
C ARG A 175 7.64 -1.44 29.78
N LEU A 176 8.82 -0.88 30.00
CA LEU A 176 9.26 0.33 29.30
C LEU A 176 9.93 -0.11 28.01
N ILE A 177 9.54 0.54 26.91
CA ILE A 177 10.05 0.24 25.59
C ILE A 177 10.40 1.53 24.83
N ASP A 178 11.45 1.48 24.03
CA ASP A 178 11.82 2.50 23.05
C ASP A 178 11.45 1.95 21.66
N PRO A 179 10.38 2.42 21.03
CA PRO A 179 9.90 1.88 19.77
C PRO A 179 10.79 2.34 18.61
N TYR A 180 11.27 1.38 17.79
CA TYR A 180 12.20 1.67 16.70
C TYR A 180 11.56 1.55 15.32
N HIS A 181 10.85 0.42 15.06
CA HIS A 181 10.40 0.09 13.71
C HIS A 181 9.19 -0.84 13.72
N PHE A 182 8.34 -0.74 12.67
CA PHE A 182 7.27 -1.69 12.42
C PHE A 182 7.75 -2.78 11.45
N LEU A 183 7.48 -4.02 11.77
CA LEU A 183 7.74 -5.17 10.93
C LEU A 183 6.41 -5.88 10.62
N ASN A 184 6.09 -6.05 9.35
CA ASN A 184 5.05 -6.98 8.92
C ASN A 184 5.71 -8.31 8.54
N HIS A 185 5.31 -9.39 9.17
CA HIS A 185 5.78 -10.73 8.88
C HIS A 185 4.58 -11.66 8.73
N GLU A 186 4.42 -12.22 7.54
CA GLU A 186 3.31 -13.12 7.19
C GLU A 186 1.91 -12.54 7.49
N GLY A 187 1.75 -11.23 7.33
CA GLY A 187 0.48 -10.53 7.60
C GLY A 187 0.29 -10.09 9.06
N ASP A 188 1.11 -10.55 9.99
CA ASP A 188 1.12 -10.10 11.38
C ASP A 188 2.06 -8.89 11.58
N TRP A 189 1.60 -7.92 12.36
CA TRP A 189 2.38 -6.74 12.69
C TRP A 189 3.14 -6.87 14.01
N TYR A 190 4.42 -6.54 13.95
CA TYR A 190 5.33 -6.52 15.08
C TYR A 190 5.95 -5.15 15.25
N LEU A 191 6.25 -4.81 16.49
CA LEU A 191 7.04 -3.65 16.88
C LEU A 191 8.46 -4.13 17.25
N VAL A 192 9.46 -3.65 16.54
CA VAL A 192 10.87 -3.76 16.95
C VAL A 192 11.13 -2.65 17.95
N ALA A 193 11.50 -2.99 19.19
CA ALA A 193 11.73 -2.02 20.25
C ALA A 193 12.79 -2.46 21.23
N TYR A 194 13.55 -1.52 21.78
CA TYR A 194 14.39 -1.80 22.93
C TYR A 194 13.55 -1.99 24.18
N CYS A 195 13.71 -3.10 24.84
CA CYS A 195 12.99 -3.45 26.06
C CYS A 195 13.88 -3.18 27.29
N HIS A 196 13.60 -2.15 28.06
CA HIS A 196 14.39 -1.79 29.26
C HIS A 196 14.43 -2.92 30.29
N ARG A 197 13.35 -3.70 30.40
CA ARG A 197 13.31 -4.87 31.30
C ARG A 197 14.25 -5.99 30.88
N ARG A 198 14.42 -6.17 29.56
CA ARG A 198 15.28 -7.23 28.99
C ARG A 198 16.67 -6.73 28.62
N LYS A 199 16.85 -5.40 28.61
CA LYS A 199 18.09 -4.72 28.17
C LYS A 199 18.53 -5.19 26.77
N ALA A 200 17.57 -5.36 25.86
CA ALA A 200 17.80 -5.84 24.51
C ALA A 200 16.66 -5.43 23.59
N VAL A 201 16.95 -5.31 22.29
CA VAL A 201 15.96 -5.14 21.24
C VAL A 201 15.13 -6.41 21.11
N ARG A 202 13.81 -6.29 20.97
CA ARG A 202 12.85 -7.37 20.88
C ARG A 202 11.73 -7.05 19.92
N ASP A 203 11.14 -8.11 19.37
CA ASP A 203 9.94 -8.04 18.56
C ASP A 203 8.70 -8.29 19.42
N PHE A 204 7.76 -7.36 19.33
CA PHE A 204 6.49 -7.42 20.07
C PHE A 204 5.33 -7.51 19.08
N ALA A 205 4.58 -8.61 19.08
CA ALA A 205 3.35 -8.68 18.29
C ALA A 205 2.38 -7.60 18.75
N ILE A 206 1.99 -6.68 17.85
CA ILE A 206 1.16 -5.52 18.19
C ILE A 206 -0.20 -5.97 18.73
N SER A 207 -0.75 -7.06 18.21
CA SER A 207 -2.01 -7.66 18.68
C SER A 207 -2.02 -8.11 20.15
N ARG A 208 -0.83 -8.24 20.76
CA ARG A 208 -0.67 -8.63 22.18
C ARG A 208 -0.48 -7.43 23.11
N ILE A 209 -0.44 -6.22 22.59
CA ILE A 209 -0.41 -4.99 23.39
C ILE A 209 -1.81 -4.74 23.92
N ARG A 210 -1.93 -4.50 25.23
CA ARG A 210 -3.20 -4.25 25.91
C ARG A 210 -3.40 -2.80 26.30
N ALA A 211 -2.30 -2.09 26.61
CA ALA A 211 -2.30 -0.67 26.87
C ALA A 211 -0.94 -0.06 26.54
N LEU A 212 -0.96 1.18 26.12
CA LEU A 212 0.21 2.03 25.90
C LEU A 212 -0.01 3.38 26.60
N GLU A 213 1.02 3.84 27.29
CA GLU A 213 1.05 5.15 27.94
C GLU A 213 2.32 5.86 27.54
N GLU A 214 2.18 7.11 27.12
CA GLU A 214 3.33 7.97 26.82
C GLU A 214 4.04 8.36 28.13
N THR A 215 5.36 8.33 28.13
CA THR A 215 6.17 8.81 29.26
C THR A 215 6.84 10.13 28.90
N ASP A 216 7.40 10.82 29.88
CA ASP A 216 8.19 12.04 29.65
C ASP A 216 9.64 11.76 29.26
N ARG A 217 9.95 10.50 28.91
CA ARG A 217 11.28 10.07 28.51
C ARG A 217 11.42 10.02 27.01
N PHE A 218 12.58 10.47 26.53
CA PHE A 218 12.98 10.36 25.13
C PHE A 218 14.18 9.43 25.03
N PHE A 219 14.32 8.77 23.88
CA PHE A 219 15.41 7.88 23.62
C PHE A 219 16.18 8.27 22.36
N SER A 220 17.39 7.77 22.23
CA SER A 220 18.15 7.79 20.99
C SER A 220 18.39 6.36 20.55
N VAL A 221 18.20 6.06 19.28
CA VAL A 221 18.62 4.79 18.71
C VAL A 221 20.15 4.77 18.70
N PRO A 222 20.81 3.76 19.28
CA PRO A 222 22.27 3.64 19.25
C PRO A 222 22.79 3.70 17.81
N GLY A 223 23.86 4.48 17.58
CA GLY A 223 24.41 4.67 16.24
C GLY A 223 24.98 3.40 15.60
N ASP A 224 25.29 2.42 16.41
CA ASP A 224 25.77 1.07 16.04
C ASP A 224 24.62 0.05 15.85
N PHE A 225 23.38 0.45 16.09
CA PHE A 225 22.23 -0.42 15.85
C PHE A 225 21.94 -0.57 14.36
N ASP A 226 22.29 -1.70 13.80
CA ASP A 226 21.95 -2.08 12.43
C ASP A 226 20.56 -2.76 12.39
N LEU A 227 19.54 -2.01 11.95
CA LEU A 227 18.19 -2.53 11.79
C LEU A 227 18.14 -3.64 10.75
N GLN A 228 18.84 -3.51 9.62
CA GLN A 228 18.81 -4.52 8.57
C GLN A 228 19.47 -5.81 9.01
N GLY A 229 20.63 -5.71 9.66
CA GLY A 229 21.28 -6.85 10.28
C GLY A 229 20.40 -7.51 11.36
N TYR A 230 19.71 -6.69 12.19
CA TYR A 230 18.75 -7.20 13.17
C TYR A 230 17.58 -7.94 12.53
N LEU A 231 17.01 -7.44 11.44
CA LEU A 231 15.90 -8.08 10.75
C LEU A 231 16.30 -9.41 10.10
N ARG A 232 17.54 -9.53 9.64
CA ARG A 232 18.12 -10.75 9.04
C ARG A 232 18.67 -11.74 10.05
N ALA A 233 18.88 -11.34 11.30
CA ALA A 233 19.57 -12.14 12.33
C ALA A 233 18.74 -13.30 12.92
N GLY A 234 17.66 -13.72 12.27
CA GLY A 234 16.81 -14.79 12.77
C GLY A 234 16.01 -15.49 11.69
N PHE A 235 15.57 -16.67 11.94
CA PHE A 235 14.62 -17.36 11.07
C PHE A 235 13.20 -16.83 11.37
N GLY A 236 12.64 -16.08 10.43
CA GLY A 236 11.37 -15.38 10.63
C GLY A 236 11.45 -14.33 11.75
N ILE A 237 10.59 -14.45 12.75
CA ILE A 237 10.54 -13.54 13.92
C ILE A 237 11.34 -14.02 15.11
N GLU A 238 11.85 -15.24 15.09
CA GLU A 238 12.64 -15.82 16.18
C GLU A 238 14.09 -15.33 16.13
N LYS A 239 14.48 -14.49 17.10
CA LYS A 239 15.78 -13.83 17.15
C LYS A 239 16.44 -13.96 18.52
N GLY A 240 17.77 -13.82 18.54
CA GLY A 240 18.53 -13.73 19.80
C GLY A 240 18.96 -15.06 20.40
N GLY A 241 18.94 -16.14 19.64
CA GLY A 241 19.63 -17.37 19.93
C GLY A 241 21.11 -17.33 19.54
N LYS A 242 21.89 -18.36 19.93
CA LYS A 242 23.20 -18.58 19.33
C LYS A 242 23.00 -19.02 17.89
N MET A 243 23.81 -18.47 16.97
CA MET A 243 23.85 -18.97 15.61
C MET A 243 24.21 -20.45 15.61
N ALA A 244 23.40 -21.25 14.95
CA ALA A 244 23.62 -22.69 14.79
C ALA A 244 23.37 -23.06 13.34
N THR A 245 24.24 -23.93 12.81
CA THR A 245 24.00 -24.55 11.52
C THR A 245 23.03 -25.71 11.73
N VAL A 246 21.91 -25.69 11.01
CA VAL A 246 20.91 -26.76 11.02
C VAL A 246 20.99 -27.46 9.67
N ALA A 247 21.34 -28.75 9.67
CA ALA A 247 21.24 -29.59 8.49
C ALA A 247 19.91 -30.35 8.52
N ILE A 248 19.16 -30.25 7.44
CA ILE A 248 17.88 -30.95 7.27
C ILE A 248 18.04 -31.84 6.05
N TRP A 249 17.80 -33.11 6.23
CA TRP A 249 17.80 -34.07 5.12
C TRP A 249 16.36 -34.29 4.61
N PHE A 250 16.22 -34.24 3.30
CA PHE A 250 14.97 -34.50 2.60
C PHE A 250 15.14 -35.72 1.70
N ASP A 251 14.24 -36.67 1.78
CA ASP A 251 14.21 -37.81 0.88
C ASP A 251 14.03 -37.38 -0.61
N PRO A 252 14.28 -38.27 -1.58
CA PRO A 252 14.16 -37.92 -3.01
C PRO A 252 12.78 -37.42 -3.42
N TYR A 253 11.72 -37.79 -2.71
CA TYR A 253 10.38 -37.31 -2.98
C TYR A 253 10.21 -35.87 -2.49
N GLN A 254 10.52 -35.60 -1.24
CA GLN A 254 10.38 -34.26 -0.64
C GLN A 254 11.38 -33.26 -1.22
N ALA A 255 12.59 -33.70 -1.57
CA ALA A 255 13.62 -32.87 -2.17
C ALA A 255 13.14 -32.15 -3.44
N ARG A 256 12.21 -32.74 -4.21
CA ARG A 256 11.63 -32.11 -5.40
C ARG A 256 10.93 -30.78 -5.05
N TRP A 257 10.14 -30.76 -3.99
CA TRP A 257 9.40 -29.56 -3.54
C TRP A 257 10.31 -28.52 -2.90
N ILE A 258 11.34 -29.00 -2.16
CA ILE A 258 12.29 -28.10 -1.51
C ILE A 258 13.13 -27.34 -2.50
N ARG A 259 13.51 -27.98 -3.63
CA ARG A 259 14.29 -27.34 -4.70
C ARG A 259 13.57 -26.19 -5.40
N GLU A 260 12.25 -26.20 -5.41
CA GLU A 260 11.45 -25.17 -6.08
C GLU A 260 11.47 -23.81 -5.40
N LYS A 261 11.86 -23.75 -4.11
CA LYS A 261 11.82 -22.53 -3.30
C LYS A 261 13.17 -22.25 -2.67
N GLN A 262 13.53 -20.99 -2.60
CA GLN A 262 14.58 -20.54 -1.70
C GLN A 262 13.96 -20.21 -0.35
N TRP A 263 14.37 -20.91 0.71
CA TRP A 263 13.79 -20.82 2.04
C TRP A 263 14.46 -19.76 2.91
N ASP A 264 15.78 -19.57 2.70
CA ASP A 264 16.57 -18.54 3.38
C ASP A 264 17.71 -18.08 2.48
N GLU A 265 18.17 -16.83 2.64
CA GLU A 265 19.28 -16.27 1.86
C GLU A 265 20.61 -17.01 2.17
N SER A 266 20.74 -17.58 3.36
CA SER A 266 21.95 -18.28 3.82
C SER A 266 21.95 -19.79 3.56
N GLU A 267 20.87 -20.33 2.94
CA GLU A 267 20.77 -21.75 2.71
C GLU A 267 21.88 -22.27 1.77
N GLN A 268 22.39 -23.44 2.12
CA GLN A 268 23.31 -24.22 1.28
C GLN A 268 22.66 -25.56 0.99
N ARG A 269 22.73 -26.01 -0.25
CA ARG A 269 22.14 -27.27 -0.70
C ARG A 269 23.21 -28.23 -1.09
N GLU A 270 23.10 -29.46 -0.62
CA GLU A 270 24.01 -30.54 -0.93
C GLU A 270 23.23 -31.69 -1.59
N GLU A 271 23.36 -31.81 -2.89
CA GLU A 271 22.68 -32.83 -3.68
C GLU A 271 23.33 -34.19 -3.48
N GLN A 272 22.52 -35.20 -3.22
CA GLN A 272 22.98 -36.60 -3.09
C GLN A 272 22.71 -37.42 -4.38
N ALA A 273 23.51 -38.44 -4.59
CA ALA A 273 23.45 -39.30 -5.81
C ALA A 273 22.09 -40.03 -5.95
N ASP A 274 21.39 -40.27 -4.85
CA ASP A 274 20.09 -40.93 -4.84
C ASP A 274 18.91 -39.95 -5.06
N GLY A 275 19.21 -38.65 -5.25
CA GLY A 275 18.23 -37.59 -5.44
C GLY A 275 17.66 -37.00 -4.16
N SER A 276 18.17 -37.40 -2.99
CA SER A 276 17.92 -36.71 -1.72
C SER A 276 18.69 -35.38 -1.63
N LEU A 277 18.29 -34.53 -0.71
CA LEU A 277 18.86 -33.20 -0.52
C LEU A 277 19.23 -33.01 0.95
#